data_7b15cf0bd64a48d3522e4dd093a2e279
#
_entry.id   7b15cf0bd64a48d3522e4dd093a2e279
#
_cell.length_a   1.000
_cell.length_b   1.000
_cell.length_c   1.000
_cell.angle_alpha   90.00
_cell.angle_beta   90.00
_cell.angle_gamma   90.00
#
_symmetry.space_group_name_H-M   'P 1'
#
loop_
_entity.id
_entity.type
_entity.pdbx_description
1 polymer ?
#
loop_
_entity_poly.entity_id
_entity_poly.type
_entity_poly.pdbx_seq_one_letter_code
_entity_poly.pdbx_strand_id
1 'polypeptide(L)'
;MRRILIPVACLAALTTVAGSPAAAITCDGNFQVLRNGDQIATPYCEDNNLAVVANRHGMRVSPRDIRYHPSVKEEACKLVGDDIRVRDTCLPYRGGGQNLDTSAGAP
;
A
#
# COMPACT_ATOMS: atom_id res chain seq x y z
N MET A 1 10.75 -32.88 58.80
CA MET A 1 10.30 -32.83 58.12
C MET A 1 10.21 -31.93 57.22
N ARG A 2 10.49 -31.81 56.39
CA ARG A 2 10.48 -30.95 55.56
C ARG A 2 9.65 -31.11 54.53
N ARG A 3 9.10 -30.44 53.94
CA ARG A 3 8.32 -30.54 52.99
C ARG A 3 8.74 -29.84 51.89
N ILE A 4 8.85 -30.10 50.92
CA ILE A 4 9.21 -29.47 49.82
C ILE A 4 8.18 -29.14 49.02
N LEU A 5 7.93 -28.04 48.82
CA LEU A 5 7.00 -27.62 47.99
C LEU A 5 7.45 -27.44 46.72
N ILE A 6 7.24 -27.97 45.83
CA ILE A 6 7.56 -27.76 44.54
C ILE A 6 6.68 -26.93 43.85
N PRO A 7 6.96 -25.98 43.47
CA PRO A 7 6.15 -25.09 42.81
C PRO A 7 5.96 -25.50 41.50
N VAL A 8 5.03 -25.65 41.10
CA VAL A 8 4.74 -25.98 39.86
C VAL A 8 4.82 -24.95 38.98
N ALA A 9 5.51 -24.83 38.28
CA ALA A 9 5.61 -23.84 37.36
C ALA A 9 4.72 -23.97 36.36
N CYS A 10 3.87 -23.30 36.29
CA CYS A 10 3.02 -23.38 35.32
C CYS A 10 3.44 -22.73 34.20
N LEU A 11 3.80 -23.13 33.29
CA LEU A 11 4.11 -22.61 32.18
C LEU A 11 3.14 -22.16 31.42
N ALA A 12 2.87 -21.22 31.21
CA ALA A 12 1.96 -20.70 30.42
C ALA A 12 2.34 -20.74 29.11
N ALA A 13 2.04 -21.43 28.48
CA ALA A 13 2.37 -21.49 27.18
C ALA A 13 1.80 -20.54 26.46
N LEU A 14 2.27 -19.61 26.10
CA LEU A 14 1.78 -18.71 25.39
C LEU A 14 1.65 -18.96 24.09
N THR A 15 0.93 -19.34 23.55
CA THR A 15 0.71 -19.53 22.28
C THR A 15 0.36 -18.45 21.62
N THR A 16 1.05 -17.81 21.15
CA THR A 16 0.68 -16.78 20.44
C THR A 16 0.30 -17.20 19.21
N VAL A 17 -0.61 -17.16 18.80
CA VAL A 17 -1.02 -17.44 17.61
C VAL A 17 -0.86 -16.53 16.73
N ALA A 18 -0.12 -16.42 16.14
CA ALA A 18 0.03 -15.57 15.19
C ALA A 18 -0.96 -15.80 14.26
N GLY A 19 -1.78 -15.24 14.20
CA GLY A 19 -2.71 -15.37 13.26
C GLY A 19 -2.04 -15.36 12.00
N SER A 20 -2.29 -16.07 11.18
CA SER A 20 -1.63 -16.13 10.02
C SER A 20 -1.94 -14.94 9.37
N PRO A 21 -1.18 -14.26 9.01
CA PRO A 21 -1.36 -13.07 8.43
C PRO A 21 -1.98 -13.31 7.17
N ALA A 22 -2.84 -12.65 6.92
CA ALA A 22 -3.38 -12.69 5.69
C ALA A 22 -2.20 -12.53 4.90
N ALA A 23 -1.99 -13.25 4.00
CA ALA A 23 -0.86 -13.20 3.24
C ALA A 23 -0.55 -11.81 2.89
N ALA A 24 0.52 -11.38 3.19
CA ALA A 24 0.92 -10.07 2.86
C ALA A 24 0.98 -9.95 1.36
N ILE A 25 0.50 -8.90 0.84
CA ILE A 25 0.55 -8.70 -0.58
C ILE A 25 1.94 -8.24 -0.92
N THR A 26 2.52 -8.88 -1.90
CA THR A 26 3.86 -8.52 -2.35
C THR A 26 3.73 -7.68 -3.61
N CYS A 27 4.35 -6.55 -3.61
CA CYS A 27 4.29 -5.65 -4.75
C CYS A 27 5.65 -5.46 -5.38
N ASP A 28 5.66 -5.37 -6.70
CA ASP A 28 6.86 -5.05 -7.43
C ASP A 28 6.42 -3.85 -8.25
N GLY A 29 6.69 -2.67 -7.78
CA GLY A 29 6.18 -1.45 -8.40
C GLY A 29 4.67 -1.49 -8.37
N ASN A 30 4.05 -1.28 -9.50
CA ASN A 30 2.60 -1.26 -9.59
C ASN A 30 1.99 -2.65 -9.61
N PHE A 31 2.81 -3.69 -9.66
CA PHE A 31 2.30 -5.01 -9.86
C PHE A 31 2.31 -5.86 -8.61
N GLN A 32 1.26 -6.59 -8.41
CA GLN A 32 1.20 -7.53 -7.31
C GLN A 32 1.75 -8.84 -7.80
N VAL A 33 2.64 -9.43 -7.06
CA VAL A 33 3.24 -10.70 -7.43
C VAL A 33 2.40 -11.80 -6.82
N LEU A 34 1.86 -12.65 -7.65
CA LEU A 34 1.02 -13.73 -7.19
C LEU A 34 1.86 -14.91 -6.82
N ARG A 35 1.20 -15.88 -6.12
CA ARG A 35 1.92 -17.00 -5.68
C ARG A 35 2.58 -17.75 -6.75
N ASN A 36 2.02 -17.83 -7.92
CA ASN A 36 2.62 -18.59 -8.99
C ASN A 36 3.67 -17.76 -9.74
N GLY A 37 3.95 -16.57 -9.29
CA GLY A 37 4.95 -15.75 -9.93
C GLY A 37 4.41 -14.77 -10.94
N ASP A 38 3.15 -14.86 -11.29
CA ASP A 38 2.58 -13.92 -12.24
C ASP A 38 2.44 -12.57 -11.59
N GLN A 39 2.40 -11.54 -12.37
CA GLN A 39 2.27 -10.19 -11.86
C GLN A 39 1.08 -9.51 -12.52
N ILE A 40 0.30 -8.85 -11.71
CA ILE A 40 -0.83 -8.12 -12.25
C ILE A 40 -0.87 -6.77 -11.58
N ALA A 41 -1.23 -5.75 -12.31
CA ALA A 41 -1.33 -4.41 -11.75
C ALA A 41 -2.55 -4.39 -10.83
N THR A 42 -2.40 -3.89 -9.65
CA THR A 42 -3.52 -3.80 -8.72
C THR A 42 -3.51 -2.43 -8.08
N PRO A 43 -4.68 -1.92 -7.71
CA PRO A 43 -4.75 -0.63 -7.05
C PRO A 43 -3.92 -0.59 -5.78
N TYR A 44 -3.85 -1.70 -5.08
CA TYR A 44 -3.08 -1.75 -3.85
C TYR A 44 -1.61 -1.47 -4.13
N CYS A 45 -1.05 -2.14 -5.10
CA CYS A 45 0.36 -1.96 -5.41
C CYS A 45 0.61 -0.63 -6.12
N GLU A 46 -0.34 -0.17 -6.89
CA GLU A 46 -0.22 1.14 -7.54
C GLU A 46 -0.16 2.24 -6.50
N ASP A 47 -0.98 2.16 -5.47
CA ASP A 47 -0.98 3.17 -4.42
C ASP A 47 0.31 3.11 -3.61
N ASN A 48 0.81 1.91 -3.36
CA ASN A 48 2.08 1.76 -2.67
C ASN A 48 3.20 2.41 -3.48
N ASN A 49 3.20 2.16 -4.76
CA ASN A 49 4.25 2.70 -5.63
C ASN A 49 4.16 4.22 -5.71
N LEU A 50 2.95 4.75 -5.77
CA LEU A 50 2.77 6.19 -5.81
C LEU A 50 3.34 6.82 -4.55
N ALA A 51 3.11 6.21 -3.39
CA ALA A 51 3.66 6.73 -2.15
C ALA A 51 5.19 6.75 -2.20
N VAL A 52 5.79 5.70 -2.73
CA VAL A 52 7.24 5.63 -2.81
C VAL A 52 7.77 6.74 -3.71
N VAL A 53 7.16 6.92 -4.87
CA VAL A 53 7.63 7.92 -5.81
C VAL A 53 7.40 9.32 -5.24
N ALA A 54 6.26 9.57 -4.61
CA ALA A 54 5.97 10.87 -4.03
C ALA A 54 6.98 11.20 -2.92
N ASN A 55 7.31 10.19 -2.12
CA ASN A 55 8.29 10.42 -1.06
C ASN A 55 9.67 10.75 -1.63
N ARG A 56 10.01 10.16 -2.74
CA ARG A 56 11.30 10.49 -3.35
C ARG A 56 11.33 11.92 -3.86
N HIS A 57 10.19 12.51 -4.04
CA HIS A 57 10.12 13.90 -4.50
C HIS A 57 9.77 14.83 -3.34
N GLY A 58 9.94 14.37 -2.12
CA GLY A 58 9.81 15.24 -0.97
C GLY A 58 8.46 15.26 -0.26
N MET A 59 7.49 14.53 -0.79
CA MET A 59 6.20 14.51 -0.14
C MET A 59 6.17 13.43 0.90
N ARG A 60 5.80 13.73 2.15
CA ARG A 60 5.76 12.71 3.13
C ARG A 60 4.41 12.10 3.13
N VAL A 61 4.26 10.92 2.63
CA VAL A 61 2.98 10.28 2.51
C VAL A 61 3.15 8.78 2.61
N SER A 62 2.20 8.12 3.21
CA SER A 62 2.23 6.66 3.32
C SER A 62 1.30 6.05 2.30
N PRO A 63 1.46 4.78 1.99
CA PRO A 63 0.52 4.11 1.12
C PRO A 63 -0.91 4.18 1.65
N ARG A 64 -1.05 4.15 2.97
CA ARG A 64 -2.33 4.21 3.56
C ARG A 64 -2.98 5.56 3.32
N ASP A 65 -2.21 6.63 3.39
CA ASP A 65 -2.73 7.95 3.11
C ASP A 65 -3.23 8.03 1.67
N ILE A 66 -2.48 7.46 0.75
CA ILE A 66 -2.88 7.46 -0.64
C ILE A 66 -4.18 6.67 -0.80
N ARG A 67 -4.25 5.53 -0.12
CA ARG A 67 -5.36 4.64 -0.31
C ARG A 67 -6.66 5.17 0.27
N TYR A 68 -6.57 5.80 1.42
CA TYR A 68 -7.80 6.21 2.10
C TYR A 68 -8.13 7.68 2.06
N HIS A 69 -7.29 8.49 1.44
CA HIS A 69 -7.56 9.91 1.37
C HIS A 69 -7.39 10.40 -0.07
N PRO A 70 -8.47 10.43 -0.81
CA PRO A 70 -8.40 10.80 -2.22
C PRO A 70 -7.71 12.15 -2.48
N SER A 71 -7.84 13.09 -1.56
CA SER A 71 -7.20 14.37 -1.75
C SER A 71 -5.69 14.25 -1.66
N VAL A 72 -5.20 13.33 -0.83
CA VAL A 72 -3.78 13.11 -0.72
C VAL A 72 -3.27 12.46 -1.99
N LYS A 73 -4.04 11.52 -2.52
CA LYS A 73 -3.64 10.86 -3.75
C LYS A 73 -3.59 11.87 -4.89
N GLU A 74 -4.56 12.77 -4.92
CA GLU A 74 -4.58 13.78 -5.95
C GLU A 74 -3.35 14.69 -5.82
N GLU A 75 -2.99 15.04 -4.60
CA GLU A 75 -1.84 15.87 -4.39
C GLU A 75 -0.57 15.17 -4.81
N ALA A 76 -0.44 13.92 -4.49
CA ALA A 76 0.72 13.14 -4.90
C ALA A 76 0.79 13.10 -6.43
N CYS A 77 -0.33 12.90 -7.07
CA CYS A 77 -0.36 12.83 -8.52
C CYS A 77 -0.05 14.17 -9.17
N LYS A 78 -0.38 15.26 -8.50
CA LYS A 78 -0.02 16.54 -9.05
C LYS A 78 1.49 16.71 -9.00
N LEU A 79 2.10 16.18 -7.97
CA LEU A 79 3.54 16.31 -7.82
C LEU A 79 4.30 15.39 -8.76
N VAL A 80 3.90 14.15 -8.86
CA VAL A 80 4.68 13.15 -9.58
C VAL A 80 3.97 12.48 -10.75
N GLY A 81 2.83 12.97 -11.12
CA GLY A 81 2.01 12.29 -12.12
C GLY A 81 2.65 12.10 -13.48
N ASP A 82 3.69 12.86 -13.78
CA ASP A 82 4.35 12.70 -15.05
C ASP A 82 5.43 11.62 -15.00
N ASP A 83 5.71 11.11 -13.84
CA ASP A 83 6.72 10.07 -13.71
C ASP A 83 6.12 8.81 -14.31
N ILE A 84 6.85 8.19 -15.23
CA ILE A 84 6.34 7.03 -15.91
C ILE A 84 5.98 5.91 -14.99
N ARG A 85 6.59 5.84 -13.83
CA ARG A 85 6.31 4.75 -12.89
C ARG A 85 4.92 4.84 -12.30
N VAL A 86 4.32 6.02 -12.27
CA VAL A 86 3.01 6.19 -11.68
C VAL A 86 2.02 6.83 -12.62
N ARG A 87 2.40 6.97 -13.87
CA ARG A 87 1.55 7.61 -14.82
C ARG A 87 0.15 7.03 -14.91
N ASP A 88 0.05 5.74 -14.99
CA ASP A 88 -1.25 5.11 -15.11
C ASP A 88 -2.08 5.30 -13.86
N THR A 89 -1.45 5.25 -12.70
CA THR A 89 -2.14 5.43 -11.45
C THR A 89 -2.70 6.84 -11.36
N CYS A 90 -2.00 7.79 -11.91
CA CYS A 90 -2.39 9.18 -11.80
C CYS A 90 -3.21 9.71 -12.97
N LEU A 91 -3.49 8.85 -13.96
CA LEU A 91 -4.28 9.29 -15.07
C LEU A 91 -5.55 10.05 -14.71
N PRO A 92 -6.34 9.59 -13.77
CA PRO A 92 -7.57 10.32 -13.47
C PRO A 92 -7.34 11.73 -12.93
N TYR A 93 -6.12 11.99 -12.47
CA TYR A 93 -5.83 13.26 -11.87
C TYR A 93 -4.95 14.14 -12.75
N ARG A 94 -4.66 13.68 -13.94
CA ARG A 94 -3.78 14.47 -14.75
C ARG A 94 -4.50 15.43 -15.54
N GLY A 95 -3.81 16.42 -15.86
CA GLY A 95 -4.42 17.29 -16.71
C GLY A 95 -5.55 17.93 -16.17
N GLY A 96 -5.62 17.98 -15.25
CA GLY A 96 -6.59 18.59 -14.82
C GLY A 96 -7.65 18.12 -15.58
N GLY A 97 -7.98 17.78 -15.71
CA GLY A 97 -8.88 17.43 -16.33
C GLY A 97 -8.86 16.62 -17.21
N GLN A 98 -8.66 16.60 -17.50
CA GLN A 98 -8.75 16.09 -18.11
C GLN A 98 -9.29 15.34 -18.15
N ASN A 99 -9.37 15.60 -17.94
CA ASN A 99 -9.99 15.07 -17.97
C ASN A 99 -10.67 14.70 -18.34
N LEU A 100 -10.59 14.57 -18.41
CA LEU A 100 -11.23 14.35 -18.64
C LEU A 100 -11.96 14.38 -19.13
N ASP A 101 -11.80 14.78 -19.16
CA ASP A 101 -12.54 14.87 -19.57
C ASP A 101 -13.03 14.86 -19.97
N THR A 102 -12.72 14.96 -20.03
CA THR A 102 -13.22 15.01 -20.34
C THR A 102 -13.71 15.04 -20.78
N SER A 103 -13.40 15.02 -20.86
CA SER A 103 -13.88 15.09 -21.19
C SER A 103 -14.35 15.25 -21.54
N ALA A 104 -14.07 15.25 -21.55
CA ALA A 104 -14.48 15.48 -21.82
C ALA A 104 -14.91 15.86 -22.24
N GLY A 105 -14.67 16.01 -22.29
CA GLY A 105 -15.00 16.36 -22.59
C GLY A 105 -15.26 16.82 -23.01
N ALA A 106 -15.06 16.89 -23.32
CA ALA A 106 -15.25 17.33 -23.57
C ALA A 106 -15.70 17.69 -23.87
N PRO A 107 -15.67 17.88 -24.18
CA PRO A 107 -16.10 18.29 -24.29
C PRO A 107 -16.49 18.54 -24.29
#